data_b6dc7d3b4e659ad6bf53ecefbe3b8955
#
_entry.id   b6dc7d3b4e659ad6bf53ecefbe3b8955
#
_cell.length_a   1.000
_cell.length_b   1.000
_cell.length_c   1.000
_cell.angle_alpha   90.00
_cell.angle_beta   90.00
_cell.angle_gamma   90.00
#
_symmetry.space_group_name_H-M   'P 1'
#
loop_
_entity.id
_entity.type
_entity.pdbx_description
1 polymer ?
#
loop_
_entity_poly.entity_id
_entity_poly.type
_entity_poly.pdbx_seq_one_letter_code
_entity_poly.pdbx_strand_id
1 'polypeptide(L)'
;METVSTVIPGLMQKKQFNVVDVLQHAATWNGNVEVITNSVEGGIHRIGYAELYDRTSQLANALNRLGVNAGDRIGTMAWNTWRHLECWYGLSGIGAICHTLNPRLFPDQLEYIVNHAQTRFIFVDTSFVPVITNVLDKLPMLEGLIVMTDKEHMTDDMSEIGIPVYCYEELLATEDSDFVWPLFSADTASSLCYTSGTTGNPKGVLYSHRSNLNHAMITAHGDMFDLSARDSFLLIVPMFHANGWGLPFSVPMVGGKLILPGPFMDGKSIYDIIRAENCNKTCAVPTVMTILIDHLDDNSLQIPSMSEIYIGGSAVPQSMIEGFETRYDVDVNHGWGMTELVVGTFNSSLPFMDELNFEQRIKVRCKQGRPAFGLEMKIVDDEGNSLPHDGVAFGKLMVRGPRVIERYYRAKESALDSEGWFDTGDVSTIDKRGFMQITDRAKDIIKSGGEWISSVDIENTAVGHPEVQIAACLGVKHVKWEERPLLIAVKKEGCDPSKASILDIISSEHAKWQLPDDVVFIDEMPLTATGKIDKKPLRIKYENYLMEE
;
A
#
# COMPACT_ATOMS: atom_id res chain seq x y z
N MET A 1 -38.94 29.65 7.80
CA MET A 1 -39.35 29.25 6.42
C MET A 1 -39.12 27.77 6.35
N GLU A 2 -40.18 26.99 6.43
CA GLU A 2 -40.13 25.55 6.16
C GLU A 2 -39.85 25.36 4.66
N THR A 3 -38.65 24.97 4.32
CA THR A 3 -38.35 24.45 2.98
C THR A 3 -39.05 23.09 2.88
N VAL A 4 -40.22 23.06 2.33
CA VAL A 4 -40.88 21.83 1.87
C VAL A 4 -39.98 21.25 0.78
N SER A 5 -39.12 20.32 1.18
CA SER A 5 -38.28 19.57 0.25
C SER A 5 -39.21 18.69 -0.60
N THR A 6 -39.46 19.11 -1.81
CA THR A 6 -40.13 18.27 -2.84
C THR A 6 -39.13 17.29 -3.47
N VAL A 7 -38.27 16.68 -2.65
CA VAL A 7 -37.32 15.68 -3.12
C VAL A 7 -38.08 14.39 -3.42
N ILE A 8 -38.17 14.02 -4.69
CA ILE A 8 -38.75 12.76 -5.14
C ILE A 8 -37.67 11.68 -5.02
N PRO A 9 -37.91 10.58 -4.28
CA PRO A 9 -36.95 9.48 -4.19
C PRO A 9 -36.79 8.79 -5.54
N GLY A 10 -35.59 8.37 -5.87
CA GLY A 10 -35.34 7.54 -7.05
C GLY A 10 -36.06 6.20 -6.98
N LEU A 11 -36.47 5.69 -8.13
CA LEU A 11 -37.28 4.45 -8.26
C LEU A 11 -36.42 3.25 -8.72
N MET A 12 -35.11 3.33 -8.65
CA MET A 12 -34.20 2.21 -8.95
C MET A 12 -34.20 1.18 -7.82
N GLN A 13 -33.79 -0.05 -8.14
CA GLN A 13 -33.64 -1.11 -7.14
C GLN A 13 -32.67 -0.69 -6.04
N LYS A 14 -33.04 -1.02 -4.80
CA LYS A 14 -32.19 -0.71 -3.61
C LYS A 14 -31.26 -1.87 -3.24
N LYS A 15 -30.77 -2.63 -4.25
CA LYS A 15 -29.82 -3.71 -4.00
C LYS A 15 -28.52 -3.11 -3.42
N GLN A 16 -28.09 -3.64 -2.28
CA GLN A 16 -26.77 -3.33 -1.72
C GLN A 16 -25.74 -4.25 -2.38
N PHE A 17 -24.54 -3.73 -2.61
CA PHE A 17 -23.42 -4.53 -3.06
C PHE A 17 -22.48 -4.84 -1.89
N ASN A 18 -22.04 -6.09 -1.81
CA ASN A 18 -21.02 -6.57 -0.92
C ASN A 18 -19.75 -6.95 -1.73
N VAL A 19 -18.59 -7.03 -1.11
CA VAL A 19 -17.35 -7.33 -1.83
C VAL A 19 -17.40 -8.69 -2.54
N VAL A 20 -18.12 -9.67 -1.99
CA VAL A 20 -18.30 -10.99 -2.62
C VAL A 20 -19.06 -10.93 -3.96
N ASP A 21 -19.91 -9.91 -4.16
CA ASP A 21 -20.59 -9.71 -5.45
C ASP A 21 -19.60 -9.47 -6.60
N VAL A 22 -18.40 -8.94 -6.29
CA VAL A 22 -17.31 -8.79 -7.27
C VAL A 22 -16.83 -10.15 -7.76
N LEU A 23 -16.53 -11.07 -6.84
CA LEU A 23 -16.08 -12.41 -7.21
C LEU A 23 -17.19 -13.20 -7.91
N GLN A 24 -18.43 -13.09 -7.45
CA GLN A 24 -19.58 -13.69 -8.11
C GLN A 24 -19.75 -13.18 -9.55
N HIS A 25 -19.55 -11.87 -9.78
CA HIS A 25 -19.56 -11.29 -11.12
C HIS A 25 -18.42 -11.86 -11.98
N ALA A 26 -17.20 -11.88 -11.46
CA ALA A 26 -16.05 -12.43 -12.15
C ALA A 26 -16.25 -13.91 -12.51
N ALA A 27 -16.75 -14.73 -11.57
CA ALA A 27 -17.05 -16.13 -11.79
C ALA A 27 -18.13 -16.34 -12.86
N THR A 28 -19.18 -15.52 -12.87
CA THR A 28 -20.30 -15.65 -13.80
C THR A 28 -19.91 -15.27 -15.23
N TRP A 29 -19.18 -14.19 -15.42
CA TRP A 29 -18.93 -13.59 -16.73
C TRP A 29 -17.52 -13.82 -17.26
N ASN A 30 -16.56 -14.10 -16.37
CA ASN A 30 -15.15 -14.28 -16.68
C ASN A 30 -14.59 -15.54 -16.00
N GLY A 31 -15.40 -16.59 -15.81
CA GLY A 31 -15.07 -17.76 -15.00
C GLY A 31 -13.78 -18.48 -15.37
N ASN A 32 -13.39 -18.45 -16.65
CA ASN A 32 -12.16 -19.07 -17.17
C ASN A 32 -10.93 -18.12 -17.11
N VAL A 33 -11.10 -16.85 -16.73
CA VAL A 33 -9.97 -15.94 -16.57
C VAL A 33 -9.21 -16.33 -15.31
N GLU A 34 -7.88 -16.44 -15.45
CA GLU A 34 -7.04 -17.03 -14.42
C GLU A 34 -6.61 -16.03 -13.35
N VAL A 35 -6.59 -16.53 -12.13
CA VAL A 35 -5.76 -16.02 -11.02
C VAL A 35 -4.55 -16.95 -10.93
N ILE A 36 -3.36 -16.39 -11.09
CA ILE A 36 -2.10 -17.15 -11.12
C ILE A 36 -1.29 -16.79 -9.88
N THR A 37 -0.78 -17.78 -9.21
CA THR A 37 0.02 -17.60 -8.01
C THR A 37 1.35 -18.35 -8.12
N ASN A 38 2.44 -17.67 -7.77
CA ASN A 38 3.67 -18.33 -7.42
C ASN A 38 3.55 -18.84 -5.98
N SER A 39 3.35 -20.16 -5.82
CA SER A 39 2.91 -20.76 -4.55
C SER A 39 4.01 -20.70 -3.46
N VAL A 40 3.59 -20.57 -2.21
CA VAL A 40 4.48 -20.62 -1.05
C VAL A 40 5.22 -21.97 -0.96
N GLU A 41 4.55 -23.04 -1.34
CA GLU A 41 5.08 -24.40 -1.38
C GLU A 41 5.98 -24.64 -2.64
N GLY A 42 6.03 -23.65 -3.52
CA GLY A 42 6.74 -23.71 -4.80
C GLY A 42 5.84 -24.09 -5.98
N GLY A 43 6.32 -23.75 -7.19
CA GLY A 43 5.56 -23.93 -8.42
C GLY A 43 4.49 -22.87 -8.66
N ILE A 44 3.85 -22.97 -9.82
CA ILE A 44 2.79 -22.04 -10.25
C ILE A 44 1.42 -22.71 -10.08
N HIS A 45 0.58 -22.11 -9.27
CA HIS A 45 -0.84 -22.48 -9.15
C HIS A 45 -1.69 -21.61 -10.07
N ARG A 46 -2.63 -22.24 -10.79
CA ARG A 46 -3.55 -21.59 -11.73
C ARG A 46 -4.99 -21.97 -11.39
N ILE A 47 -5.85 -20.98 -11.24
CA ILE A 47 -7.25 -21.18 -10.92
C ILE A 47 -8.10 -20.15 -11.68
N GLY A 48 -9.22 -20.57 -12.25
CA GLY A 48 -10.18 -19.64 -12.86
C GLY A 48 -11.08 -18.97 -11.80
N TYR A 49 -11.67 -17.82 -12.15
CA TYR A 49 -12.58 -17.13 -11.22
C TYR A 49 -13.81 -17.99 -10.83
N ALA A 50 -14.28 -18.90 -11.69
CA ALA A 50 -15.38 -19.81 -11.34
C ALA A 50 -14.96 -20.75 -10.20
N GLU A 51 -13.82 -21.41 -10.32
CA GLU A 51 -13.29 -22.31 -9.30
C GLU A 51 -12.92 -21.55 -8.02
N LEU A 52 -12.33 -20.35 -8.15
CA LEU A 52 -12.03 -19.49 -7.00
C LEU A 52 -13.30 -19.14 -6.21
N TYR A 53 -14.43 -18.91 -6.90
CA TYR A 53 -15.71 -18.66 -6.26
C TYR A 53 -16.27 -19.89 -5.54
N ASP A 54 -16.18 -21.07 -6.18
CA ASP A 54 -16.61 -22.34 -5.58
C ASP A 54 -15.81 -22.64 -4.31
N ARG A 55 -14.49 -22.48 -4.35
CA ARG A 55 -13.60 -22.65 -3.19
C ARG A 55 -13.86 -21.62 -2.09
N THR A 56 -14.16 -20.37 -2.48
CA THR A 56 -14.57 -19.33 -1.53
C THR A 56 -15.89 -19.68 -0.84
N SER A 57 -16.81 -20.32 -1.54
CA SER A 57 -18.08 -20.82 -0.98
C SER A 57 -17.84 -21.99 -0.01
N GLN A 58 -16.93 -22.91 -0.35
CA GLN A 58 -16.47 -23.96 0.59
C GLN A 58 -15.84 -23.37 1.85
N LEU A 59 -14.99 -22.34 1.69
CA LEU A 59 -14.42 -21.61 2.84
C LEU A 59 -15.50 -21.00 3.73
N ALA A 60 -16.55 -20.41 3.14
CA ALA A 60 -17.67 -19.86 3.89
C ALA A 60 -18.42 -20.92 4.71
N ASN A 61 -18.66 -22.11 4.13
CA ASN A 61 -19.24 -23.26 4.83
C ASN A 61 -18.33 -23.71 5.99
N ALA A 62 -17.04 -23.84 5.74
CA ALA A 62 -16.04 -24.21 6.77
C ALA A 62 -16.00 -23.21 7.94
N LEU A 63 -16.02 -21.91 7.64
CA LEU A 63 -16.05 -20.85 8.65
C LEU A 63 -17.32 -20.92 9.51
N ASN A 64 -18.49 -21.16 8.91
CA ASN A 64 -19.74 -21.36 9.64
C ASN A 64 -19.63 -22.57 10.58
N ARG A 65 -19.03 -23.68 10.13
CA ARG A 65 -18.81 -24.88 10.97
C ARG A 65 -17.84 -24.61 12.12
N LEU A 66 -16.83 -23.75 11.94
CA LEU A 66 -15.94 -23.28 12.99
C LEU A 66 -16.61 -22.27 13.93
N GLY A 67 -17.87 -21.90 13.70
CA GLY A 67 -18.62 -20.95 14.52
C GLY A 67 -18.16 -19.49 14.36
N VAL A 68 -17.63 -19.14 13.19
CA VAL A 68 -17.35 -17.74 12.83
C VAL A 68 -18.67 -17.04 12.52
N ASN A 69 -18.89 -15.89 13.12
CA ASN A 69 -20.12 -15.12 12.99
C ASN A 69 -19.84 -13.75 12.34
N ALA A 70 -20.90 -13.13 11.84
CA ALA A 70 -20.84 -11.74 11.38
C ALA A 70 -20.31 -10.81 12.48
N GLY A 71 -19.37 -9.94 12.12
CA GLY A 71 -18.69 -9.04 13.04
C GLY A 71 -17.44 -9.61 13.72
N ASP A 72 -17.15 -10.90 13.61
CA ASP A 72 -15.88 -11.48 14.09
C ASP A 72 -14.70 -10.96 13.27
N ARG A 73 -13.58 -10.72 13.94
CA ARG A 73 -12.31 -10.33 13.29
C ARG A 73 -11.48 -11.58 13.13
N ILE A 74 -11.18 -11.91 11.89
CA ILE A 74 -10.39 -13.08 11.52
C ILE A 74 -9.12 -12.59 10.87
N GLY A 75 -8.00 -12.95 11.48
CA GLY A 75 -6.67 -12.55 11.02
C GLY A 75 -6.25 -13.24 9.74
N THR A 76 -5.51 -12.52 8.88
CA THR A 76 -4.78 -13.11 7.76
C THR A 76 -3.33 -12.63 7.81
N MET A 77 -2.38 -13.54 7.94
CA MET A 77 -0.94 -13.28 7.85
C MET A 77 -0.39 -14.10 6.69
N ALA A 78 -0.47 -13.54 5.50
CA ALA A 78 -0.25 -14.29 4.27
C ALA A 78 0.38 -13.43 3.17
N TRP A 79 1.11 -14.09 2.28
CA TRP A 79 1.57 -13.52 1.03
C TRP A 79 0.40 -13.28 0.06
N ASN A 80 0.68 -12.64 -1.07
CA ASN A 80 -0.30 -12.51 -2.15
C ASN A 80 -0.45 -13.87 -2.85
N THR A 81 -1.48 -14.62 -2.47
CA THR A 81 -1.81 -15.94 -3.00
C THR A 81 -3.31 -16.05 -3.27
N TRP A 82 -3.73 -17.07 -4.05
CA TRP A 82 -5.16 -17.36 -4.28
C TRP A 82 -5.90 -17.66 -2.95
N ARG A 83 -5.26 -18.38 -2.00
CA ARG A 83 -5.85 -18.68 -0.68
C ARG A 83 -6.11 -17.40 0.11
N HIS A 84 -5.18 -16.43 0.06
CA HIS A 84 -5.39 -15.14 0.70
C HIS A 84 -6.53 -14.36 0.04
N LEU A 85 -6.64 -14.46 -1.29
CA LEU A 85 -7.75 -13.84 -2.03
C LEU A 85 -9.10 -14.51 -1.67
N GLU A 86 -9.17 -15.84 -1.55
CA GLU A 86 -10.34 -16.58 -1.03
C GLU A 86 -10.73 -16.08 0.37
N CYS A 87 -9.76 -15.87 1.27
CA CYS A 87 -10.02 -15.33 2.61
C CYS A 87 -10.64 -13.92 2.54
N TRP A 88 -10.14 -13.03 1.68
CA TRP A 88 -10.70 -11.69 1.53
C TRP A 88 -12.19 -11.72 1.18
N TYR A 89 -12.57 -12.56 0.23
CA TYR A 89 -13.95 -12.67 -0.22
C TYR A 89 -14.82 -13.49 0.74
N GLY A 90 -14.31 -14.63 1.21
CA GLY A 90 -15.05 -15.54 2.07
C GLY A 90 -15.40 -14.93 3.43
N LEU A 91 -14.42 -14.35 4.11
CA LEU A 91 -14.62 -13.69 5.39
C LEU A 91 -15.59 -12.51 5.28
N SER A 92 -15.33 -11.61 4.34
CA SER A 92 -16.19 -10.45 4.14
C SER A 92 -17.60 -10.88 3.69
N GLY A 93 -17.70 -11.91 2.86
CA GLY A 93 -18.97 -12.42 2.31
C GLY A 93 -19.92 -12.96 3.37
N ILE A 94 -19.42 -13.57 4.44
CA ILE A 94 -20.24 -14.02 5.59
C ILE A 94 -20.46 -12.92 6.64
N GLY A 95 -19.95 -11.70 6.41
CA GLY A 95 -20.05 -10.57 7.34
C GLY A 95 -19.01 -10.56 8.46
N ALA A 96 -18.04 -11.46 8.43
CA ALA A 96 -16.85 -11.36 9.26
C ALA A 96 -15.90 -10.28 8.70
N ILE A 97 -14.94 -9.86 9.50
CA ILE A 97 -14.02 -8.78 9.17
C ILE A 97 -12.64 -9.38 8.90
N CYS A 98 -12.18 -9.29 7.65
CA CYS A 98 -10.83 -9.68 7.27
C CYS A 98 -9.81 -8.73 7.91
N HIS A 99 -9.14 -9.19 8.97
CA HIS A 99 -8.13 -8.43 9.70
C HIS A 99 -6.74 -8.79 9.17
N THR A 100 -6.19 -7.94 8.32
CA THR A 100 -4.88 -8.19 7.74
C THR A 100 -3.76 -7.88 8.72
N LEU A 101 -2.83 -8.84 8.86
CA LEU A 101 -1.68 -8.78 9.76
C LEU A 101 -0.39 -8.67 8.94
N ASN A 102 0.38 -7.61 9.17
CA ASN A 102 1.68 -7.46 8.53
C ASN A 102 2.72 -8.34 9.25
N PRO A 103 3.32 -9.35 8.58
CA PRO A 103 4.26 -10.28 9.21
C PRO A 103 5.60 -9.65 9.62
N ARG A 104 5.86 -8.41 9.19
CA ARG A 104 7.09 -7.66 9.51
C ARG A 104 6.94 -6.75 10.73
N LEU A 105 5.79 -6.79 11.41
CA LEU A 105 5.59 -6.06 12.67
C LEU A 105 6.47 -6.66 13.78
N PHE A 106 6.90 -5.79 14.70
CA PHE A 106 7.55 -6.25 15.92
C PHE A 106 6.58 -7.06 16.80
N PRO A 107 7.07 -8.00 17.60
CA PRO A 107 6.21 -8.88 18.42
C PRO A 107 5.22 -8.12 19.32
N ASP A 108 5.62 -7.03 19.94
CA ASP A 108 4.77 -6.18 20.78
C ASP A 108 3.67 -5.47 20.00
N GLN A 109 3.95 -5.07 18.78
CA GLN A 109 2.95 -4.48 17.89
C GLN A 109 1.95 -5.53 17.41
N LEU A 110 2.42 -6.73 17.06
CA LEU A 110 1.56 -7.84 16.65
C LEU A 110 0.63 -8.28 17.81
N GLU A 111 1.18 -8.46 19.01
CA GLU A 111 0.42 -8.70 20.23
C GLU A 111 -0.67 -7.63 20.41
N TYR A 112 -0.28 -6.35 20.32
CA TYR A 112 -1.22 -5.26 20.49
C TYR A 112 -2.38 -5.30 19.48
N ILE A 113 -2.10 -5.43 18.17
CA ILE A 113 -3.16 -5.35 17.15
C ILE A 113 -4.11 -6.56 17.21
N VAL A 114 -3.58 -7.75 17.46
CA VAL A 114 -4.40 -8.97 17.58
C VAL A 114 -5.34 -8.87 18.79
N ASN A 115 -4.83 -8.45 19.94
CA ASN A 115 -5.62 -8.25 21.16
C ASN A 115 -6.59 -7.07 21.04
N HIS A 116 -6.14 -5.94 20.49
CA HIS A 116 -7.00 -4.77 20.28
C HIS A 116 -8.15 -5.08 19.31
N ALA A 117 -7.91 -5.86 18.27
CA ALA A 117 -8.94 -6.32 17.35
C ALA A 117 -9.81 -7.42 17.97
N GLN A 118 -9.35 -8.15 19.00
CA GLN A 118 -9.97 -9.38 19.52
C GLN A 118 -10.12 -10.41 18.40
N THR A 119 -9.02 -10.69 17.72
CA THR A 119 -8.98 -11.65 16.63
C THR A 119 -9.19 -13.07 17.15
N ARG A 120 -10.14 -13.82 16.55
CA ARG A 120 -10.52 -15.16 17.02
C ARG A 120 -9.71 -16.28 16.36
N PHE A 121 -9.54 -16.21 15.03
CA PHE A 121 -8.73 -17.15 14.26
C PHE A 121 -7.73 -16.36 13.41
N ILE A 122 -6.62 -17.01 13.05
CA ILE A 122 -5.65 -16.44 12.11
C ILE A 122 -5.38 -17.46 11.01
N PHE A 123 -5.64 -17.07 9.76
CA PHE A 123 -5.12 -17.72 8.57
C PHE A 123 -3.65 -17.33 8.42
N VAL A 124 -2.76 -18.29 8.30
CA VAL A 124 -1.33 -18.03 8.30
C VAL A 124 -0.61 -18.89 7.25
N ASP A 125 0.22 -18.26 6.40
CA ASP A 125 1.12 -19.02 5.53
C ASP A 125 2.19 -19.74 6.35
N THR A 126 2.67 -20.88 5.86
CA THR A 126 3.66 -21.73 6.53
C THR A 126 4.91 -20.95 6.97
N SER A 127 5.37 -20.01 6.14
CA SER A 127 6.53 -19.16 6.42
C SER A 127 6.33 -18.20 7.61
N PHE A 128 5.09 -17.92 8.02
CA PHE A 128 4.76 -17.00 9.11
C PHE A 128 4.26 -17.69 10.39
N VAL A 129 4.11 -19.00 10.39
CA VAL A 129 3.76 -19.76 11.61
C VAL A 129 4.68 -19.42 12.78
N PRO A 130 6.03 -19.38 12.63
CA PRO A 130 6.92 -19.01 13.71
C PRO A 130 6.70 -17.58 14.25
N VAL A 131 6.21 -16.64 13.41
CA VAL A 131 5.94 -15.26 13.84
C VAL A 131 4.77 -15.22 14.81
N ILE A 132 3.70 -15.98 14.54
CA ILE A 132 2.53 -16.06 15.43
C ILE A 132 2.85 -16.86 16.69
N THR A 133 3.53 -18.00 16.57
CA THR A 133 3.85 -18.85 17.72
C THR A 133 4.74 -18.13 18.74
N ASN A 134 5.60 -17.22 18.28
CA ASN A 134 6.46 -16.41 19.17
C ASN A 134 5.68 -15.47 20.12
N VAL A 135 4.42 -15.16 19.82
CA VAL A 135 3.57 -14.28 20.65
C VAL A 135 2.31 -14.97 21.16
N LEU A 136 2.15 -16.26 20.91
CA LEU A 136 0.91 -17.01 21.13
C LEU A 136 0.42 -16.98 22.57
N ASP A 137 1.32 -17.10 23.53
CA ASP A 137 1.04 -17.05 24.98
C ASP A 137 0.43 -15.72 25.43
N LYS A 138 0.57 -14.69 24.61
CA LYS A 138 0.05 -13.33 24.84
C LYS A 138 -1.25 -13.04 24.08
N LEU A 139 -1.82 -14.03 23.39
CA LEU A 139 -3.02 -13.90 22.54
C LEU A 139 -4.22 -14.68 23.12
N PRO A 140 -4.76 -14.30 24.29
CA PRO A 140 -5.75 -15.11 25.03
C PRO A 140 -7.10 -15.24 24.31
N MET A 141 -7.39 -14.43 23.30
CA MET A 141 -8.64 -14.48 22.53
C MET A 141 -8.53 -15.33 21.25
N LEU A 142 -7.32 -15.81 20.93
CA LEU A 142 -7.09 -16.61 19.74
C LEU A 142 -7.57 -18.05 19.96
N GLU A 143 -8.53 -18.49 19.15
CA GLU A 143 -9.19 -19.79 19.26
C GLU A 143 -8.52 -20.87 18.39
N GLY A 144 -7.78 -20.49 17.35
CA GLY A 144 -7.08 -21.42 16.48
C GLY A 144 -6.33 -20.76 15.32
N LEU A 145 -5.48 -21.57 14.68
CA LEU A 145 -4.76 -21.21 13.46
C LEU A 145 -5.27 -22.05 12.29
N ILE A 146 -5.41 -21.44 11.14
CA ILE A 146 -5.64 -22.12 9.85
C ILE A 146 -4.39 -21.93 9.01
N VAL A 147 -3.58 -22.97 8.88
CA VAL A 147 -2.35 -22.93 8.07
C VAL A 147 -2.75 -23.04 6.61
N MET A 148 -2.39 -22.02 5.82
CA MET A 148 -2.78 -21.87 4.42
C MET A 148 -1.93 -22.74 3.51
N THR A 149 -2.06 -24.05 3.67
CA THR A 149 -1.31 -25.08 2.95
C THR A 149 -2.15 -26.34 2.77
N ASP A 150 -1.58 -27.34 2.08
CA ASP A 150 -2.13 -28.68 1.97
C ASP A 150 -1.56 -29.62 3.04
N LYS A 151 -2.07 -30.86 3.05
CA LYS A 151 -1.68 -31.87 4.03
C LYS A 151 -0.21 -32.28 3.95
N GLU A 152 0.36 -32.28 2.75
CA GLU A 152 1.74 -32.74 2.51
C GLU A 152 2.75 -31.76 3.10
N HIS A 153 2.37 -30.49 3.21
CA HIS A 153 3.22 -29.42 3.74
C HIS A 153 2.90 -29.03 5.19
N MET A 154 1.94 -29.74 5.84
CA MET A 154 1.76 -29.65 7.29
C MET A 154 2.87 -30.43 7.99
N THR A 155 3.57 -29.78 8.91
CA THR A 155 4.66 -30.39 9.68
C THR A 155 4.20 -30.78 11.09
N ASP A 156 4.86 -31.77 11.72
CA ASP A 156 4.47 -32.30 13.03
C ASP A 156 4.49 -31.24 14.14
N ASP A 157 5.46 -30.32 14.08
CA ASP A 157 5.59 -29.21 15.04
C ASP A 157 4.41 -28.22 14.98
N MET A 158 3.72 -28.10 13.83
CA MET A 158 2.49 -27.28 13.72
C MET A 158 1.34 -27.88 14.55
N SER A 159 1.30 -29.20 14.73
CA SER A 159 0.29 -29.87 15.56
C SER A 159 0.52 -29.70 17.06
N GLU A 160 1.72 -29.29 17.48
CA GLU A 160 2.13 -29.11 18.88
C GLU A 160 2.00 -27.67 19.41
N ILE A 161 1.41 -26.75 18.61
CA ILE A 161 1.35 -25.29 18.90
C ILE A 161 0.53 -24.94 20.18
N GLY A 162 -0.24 -25.87 20.73
CA GLY A 162 -0.96 -25.67 22.01
C GLY A 162 -2.35 -25.03 21.87
N ILE A 163 -2.78 -24.69 20.67
CA ILE A 163 -4.16 -24.34 20.30
C ILE A 163 -4.59 -25.15 19.07
N PRO A 164 -5.88 -25.25 18.73
CA PRO A 164 -6.35 -25.92 17.52
C PRO A 164 -5.65 -25.38 16.25
N VAL A 165 -5.11 -26.28 15.44
CA VAL A 165 -4.50 -25.97 14.15
C VAL A 165 -5.20 -26.76 13.06
N TYR A 166 -5.58 -26.08 11.99
CA TYR A 166 -6.30 -26.64 10.85
C TYR A 166 -5.47 -26.50 9.59
N CYS A 167 -5.49 -27.52 8.73
CA CYS A 167 -4.97 -27.43 7.37
C CYS A 167 -6.02 -26.81 6.45
N TYR A 168 -5.67 -25.78 5.71
CA TYR A 168 -6.60 -25.04 4.84
C TYR A 168 -7.28 -25.94 3.81
N GLU A 169 -6.51 -26.70 3.04
CA GLU A 169 -7.07 -27.56 2.00
C GLU A 169 -7.91 -28.72 2.56
N GLU A 170 -7.53 -29.30 3.71
CA GLU A 170 -8.36 -30.32 4.36
C GLU A 170 -9.66 -29.71 4.90
N LEU A 171 -9.62 -28.47 5.38
CA LEU A 171 -10.80 -27.76 5.87
C LEU A 171 -11.83 -27.55 4.75
N LEU A 172 -11.37 -27.14 3.56
CA LEU A 172 -12.23 -26.93 2.39
C LEU A 172 -12.74 -28.26 1.79
N ALA A 173 -11.89 -29.27 1.72
CA ALA A 173 -12.20 -30.55 1.09
C ALA A 173 -13.42 -31.28 1.71
N THR A 174 -13.82 -30.90 2.91
CA THR A 174 -14.99 -31.48 3.60
C THR A 174 -16.28 -30.73 3.30
N GLU A 175 -16.24 -29.63 2.57
CA GLU A 175 -17.39 -28.77 2.29
C GLU A 175 -17.78 -28.83 0.82
N ASP A 176 -19.09 -28.64 0.57
CA ASP A 176 -19.57 -28.38 -0.78
C ASP A 176 -19.48 -26.87 -1.13
N SER A 177 -19.69 -26.52 -2.38
CA SER A 177 -19.66 -25.13 -2.86
C SER A 177 -21.05 -24.46 -2.87
N ASP A 178 -22.08 -25.16 -2.39
CA ASP A 178 -23.40 -24.58 -2.26
C ASP A 178 -23.47 -23.66 -1.03
N PHE A 179 -23.43 -22.36 -1.26
CA PHE A 179 -23.49 -21.35 -0.20
C PHE A 179 -24.42 -20.20 -0.55
N VAL A 180 -25.32 -19.87 0.36
CA VAL A 180 -26.21 -18.72 0.21
C VAL A 180 -25.62 -17.53 0.96
N TRP A 181 -25.03 -16.60 0.21
CA TRP A 181 -24.41 -15.40 0.77
C TRP A 181 -25.45 -14.53 1.49
N PRO A 182 -25.24 -14.20 2.76
CA PRO A 182 -26.12 -13.32 3.51
C PRO A 182 -26.09 -11.90 2.93
N LEU A 183 -27.22 -11.20 3.04
CA LEU A 183 -27.35 -9.82 2.60
C LEU A 183 -27.15 -8.87 3.78
N PHE A 184 -26.21 -7.95 3.65
CA PHE A 184 -25.96 -6.89 4.62
C PHE A 184 -26.14 -5.51 4.00
N SER A 185 -26.19 -4.50 4.86
CA SER A 185 -25.96 -3.13 4.42
C SER A 185 -24.53 -3.01 3.85
N ALA A 186 -24.37 -2.27 2.77
CA ALA A 186 -23.06 -1.96 2.24
C ALA A 186 -22.17 -1.17 3.24
N ASP A 187 -22.77 -0.60 4.28
CA ASP A 187 -22.03 0.07 5.37
C ASP A 187 -21.50 -0.90 6.45
N THR A 188 -21.82 -2.20 6.34
CA THR A 188 -21.23 -3.23 7.20
C THR A 188 -19.71 -3.28 7.00
N ALA A 189 -18.97 -3.48 8.09
CA ALA A 189 -17.54 -3.64 8.04
C ALA A 189 -17.13 -4.91 7.27
N SER A 190 -16.12 -4.83 6.43
CA SER A 190 -15.61 -5.95 5.62
C SER A 190 -14.14 -6.25 5.87
N SER A 191 -13.34 -5.24 6.20
CA SER A 191 -11.92 -5.44 6.47
C SER A 191 -11.37 -4.46 7.49
N LEU A 192 -10.29 -4.85 8.16
CA LEU A 192 -9.58 -4.06 9.18
C LEU A 192 -8.09 -4.12 8.89
N CYS A 193 -7.47 -2.96 8.72
CA CYS A 193 -6.03 -2.83 8.52
C CYS A 193 -5.45 -1.85 9.53
N TYR A 194 -4.32 -2.19 10.17
CA TYR A 194 -3.66 -1.29 11.10
C TYR A 194 -2.57 -0.48 10.41
N THR A 195 -2.47 0.80 10.78
CA THR A 195 -1.35 1.66 10.37
C THR A 195 -0.08 1.23 11.07
N SER A 196 1.09 1.52 10.48
CA SER A 196 2.39 1.16 11.05
C SER A 196 2.79 1.95 12.32
N GLY A 197 1.95 2.90 12.76
CA GLY A 197 2.11 3.63 14.02
C GLY A 197 3.48 4.28 14.19
N THR A 198 3.79 5.31 13.42
CA THR A 198 5.07 6.05 13.58
C THR A 198 5.16 6.84 14.89
N THR A 199 4.03 7.07 15.57
CA THR A 199 3.94 7.78 16.84
C THR A 199 2.93 7.11 17.77
N GLY A 200 3.36 6.09 18.52
CA GLY A 200 2.50 5.35 19.44
C GLY A 200 2.01 4.00 18.88
N ASN A 201 0.96 3.45 19.48
CA ASN A 201 0.38 2.17 19.06
C ASN A 201 -0.25 2.26 17.67
N PRO A 202 -0.19 1.19 16.86
CA PRO A 202 -0.88 1.11 15.58
C PRO A 202 -2.38 1.43 15.71
N LYS A 203 -2.93 2.18 14.74
CA LYS A 203 -4.34 2.54 14.71
C LYS A 203 -5.07 1.69 13.67
N GLY A 204 -6.22 1.12 14.03
CA GLY A 204 -7.03 0.31 13.12
C GLY A 204 -7.92 1.18 12.23
N VAL A 205 -7.91 0.91 10.93
CA VAL A 205 -8.84 1.47 9.95
C VAL A 205 -9.81 0.39 9.54
N LEU A 206 -11.09 0.63 9.79
CA LEU A 206 -12.18 -0.32 9.56
C LEU A 206 -12.95 0.09 8.30
N TYR A 207 -12.78 -0.68 7.23
CA TYR A 207 -13.43 -0.41 5.94
C TYR A 207 -14.77 -1.11 5.86
N SER A 208 -15.75 -0.44 5.26
CA SER A 208 -17.03 -1.05 4.91
C SER A 208 -17.00 -1.71 3.52
N HIS A 209 -17.98 -2.55 3.22
CA HIS A 209 -18.19 -3.03 1.84
C HIS A 209 -18.32 -1.86 0.87
N ARG A 210 -19.08 -0.82 1.24
CA ARG A 210 -19.26 0.39 0.42
C ARG A 210 -17.94 1.09 0.13
N SER A 211 -17.09 1.29 1.15
CA SER A 211 -15.81 2.00 0.94
C SER A 211 -14.87 1.21 0.04
N ASN A 212 -14.77 -0.12 0.22
CA ASN A 212 -13.95 -0.98 -0.63
C ASN A 212 -14.46 -1.03 -2.07
N LEU A 213 -15.79 -1.12 -2.29
CA LEU A 213 -16.37 -1.16 -3.62
C LEU A 213 -16.28 0.19 -4.34
N ASN A 214 -16.55 1.30 -3.64
CA ASN A 214 -16.37 2.63 -4.19
C ASN A 214 -14.90 2.83 -4.59
N HIS A 215 -13.96 2.37 -3.74
CA HIS A 215 -12.54 2.42 -4.05
C HIS A 215 -12.23 1.59 -5.29
N ALA A 216 -12.68 0.33 -5.37
CA ALA A 216 -12.44 -0.54 -6.50
C ALA A 216 -12.99 0.02 -7.83
N MET A 217 -14.23 0.55 -7.83
CA MET A 217 -14.83 1.17 -9.01
C MET A 217 -14.06 2.41 -9.47
N ILE A 218 -13.64 3.26 -8.52
CA ILE A 218 -12.91 4.49 -8.83
C ILE A 218 -11.50 4.17 -9.34
N THR A 219 -10.81 3.23 -8.71
CA THR A 219 -9.44 2.87 -9.09
C THR A 219 -9.36 2.08 -10.39
N ALA A 220 -10.44 1.42 -10.82
CA ALA A 220 -10.51 0.81 -12.14
C ALA A 220 -10.61 1.83 -13.30
N HIS A 221 -10.91 3.11 -13.00
CA HIS A 221 -11.11 4.16 -14.00
C HIS A 221 -9.83 4.51 -14.76
N GLY A 222 -9.99 5.05 -16.00
CA GLY A 222 -8.91 5.39 -16.92
C GLY A 222 -7.85 6.34 -16.39
N ASP A 223 -8.22 7.27 -15.48
CA ASP A 223 -7.25 8.20 -14.86
C ASP A 223 -6.60 7.62 -13.58
N MET A 224 -6.78 6.33 -13.30
CA MET A 224 -6.23 5.65 -12.12
C MET A 224 -5.38 4.45 -12.58
N PHE A 225 -5.85 3.20 -12.43
CA PHE A 225 -5.16 2.02 -12.93
C PHE A 225 -5.54 1.65 -14.37
N ASP A 226 -6.47 2.37 -14.98
CA ASP A 226 -6.98 2.12 -16.33
C ASP A 226 -7.24 0.63 -16.61
N LEU A 227 -8.06 0.00 -15.75
CA LEU A 227 -8.26 -1.44 -15.77
C LEU A 227 -9.33 -1.87 -16.77
N SER A 228 -9.05 -3.00 -17.43
CA SER A 228 -9.97 -3.67 -18.35
C SER A 228 -9.84 -5.20 -18.28
N ALA A 229 -10.76 -5.92 -18.92
CA ALA A 229 -10.68 -7.37 -19.06
C ALA A 229 -9.49 -7.86 -19.94
N ARG A 230 -8.74 -6.94 -20.54
CA ARG A 230 -7.54 -7.25 -21.36
C ARG A 230 -6.26 -7.26 -20.53
N ASP A 231 -6.34 -6.79 -19.29
CA ASP A 231 -5.15 -6.63 -18.47
C ASP A 231 -4.71 -7.95 -17.83
N SER A 232 -3.41 -8.11 -17.78
CA SER A 232 -2.68 -9.12 -17.04
C SER A 232 -1.90 -8.41 -15.94
N PHE A 233 -2.51 -8.27 -14.76
CA PHE A 233 -2.03 -7.41 -13.69
C PHE A 233 -1.20 -8.19 -12.66
N LEU A 234 0.06 -7.83 -12.49
CA LEU A 234 0.95 -8.38 -11.45
C LEU A 234 0.80 -7.56 -10.17
N LEU A 235 0.17 -8.13 -9.15
CA LEU A 235 -0.06 -7.49 -7.84
C LEU A 235 1.13 -7.72 -6.89
N ILE A 236 2.10 -6.82 -6.92
CA ILE A 236 3.30 -6.89 -6.07
C ILE A 236 3.01 -6.30 -4.67
N VAL A 237 2.27 -5.19 -4.59
CA VAL A 237 1.95 -4.58 -3.29
C VAL A 237 1.20 -5.56 -2.38
N PRO A 238 1.61 -5.67 -1.10
CA PRO A 238 1.06 -6.70 -0.23
C PRO A 238 -0.44 -6.52 0.04
N MET A 239 -1.19 -7.61 -0.08
CA MET A 239 -2.61 -7.64 0.28
C MET A 239 -2.86 -7.38 1.77
N PHE A 240 -1.88 -7.65 2.63
CA PHE A 240 -1.96 -7.37 4.06
C PHE A 240 -1.74 -5.89 4.43
N HIS A 241 -1.43 -5.00 3.47
CA HIS A 241 -1.22 -3.58 3.70
C HIS A 241 -2.07 -2.73 2.78
N ALA A 242 -2.82 -1.77 3.35
CA ALA A 242 -3.73 -0.86 2.63
C ALA A 242 -4.57 -1.61 1.57
N ASN A 243 -5.07 -2.81 1.93
CA ASN A 243 -5.94 -3.66 1.12
C ASN A 243 -5.36 -4.01 -0.27
N GLY A 244 -4.02 -4.12 -0.41
CA GLY A 244 -3.39 -4.35 -1.72
C GLY A 244 -3.75 -3.26 -2.73
N TRP A 245 -3.90 -2.01 -2.27
CA TRP A 245 -4.36 -0.84 -3.02
C TRP A 245 -5.74 -1.02 -3.68
N GLY A 246 -6.56 -1.97 -3.19
CA GLY A 246 -7.89 -2.30 -3.70
C GLY A 246 -7.90 -3.21 -4.93
N LEU A 247 -6.74 -3.57 -5.45
CA LEU A 247 -6.61 -4.41 -6.66
C LEU A 247 -7.16 -5.83 -6.50
N PRO A 248 -7.19 -6.45 -5.31
CA PRO A 248 -7.92 -7.69 -5.08
C PRO A 248 -9.41 -7.61 -5.46
N PHE A 249 -9.98 -6.40 -5.52
CA PHE A 249 -11.36 -6.16 -5.94
C PHE A 249 -11.44 -5.56 -7.34
N SER A 250 -10.57 -4.59 -7.67
CA SER A 250 -10.66 -3.85 -8.94
C SER A 250 -10.37 -4.73 -10.15
N VAL A 251 -9.36 -5.60 -10.09
CA VAL A 251 -8.98 -6.47 -11.22
C VAL A 251 -10.06 -7.53 -11.51
N PRO A 252 -10.57 -8.29 -10.52
CA PRO A 252 -11.67 -9.22 -10.76
C PRO A 252 -12.97 -8.51 -11.20
N MET A 253 -13.24 -7.29 -10.71
CA MET A 253 -14.42 -6.51 -11.07
C MET A 253 -14.51 -6.25 -12.57
N VAL A 254 -13.39 -6.02 -13.25
CA VAL A 254 -13.34 -5.81 -14.70
C VAL A 254 -13.08 -7.12 -15.48
N GLY A 255 -12.87 -8.24 -14.79
CA GLY A 255 -12.55 -9.52 -15.42
C GLY A 255 -11.11 -9.61 -15.95
N GLY A 256 -10.20 -8.84 -15.41
CA GLY A 256 -8.76 -8.90 -15.72
C GLY A 256 -8.09 -10.15 -15.14
N LYS A 257 -6.97 -10.57 -15.73
CA LYS A 257 -6.11 -11.64 -15.22
C LYS A 257 -5.31 -11.10 -14.04
N LEU A 258 -5.34 -11.80 -12.91
CA LEU A 258 -4.62 -11.41 -11.69
C LEU A 258 -3.44 -12.34 -11.44
N ILE A 259 -2.25 -11.77 -11.31
CA ILE A 259 -1.02 -12.52 -11.02
C ILE A 259 -0.51 -12.13 -9.63
N LEU A 260 -0.25 -13.13 -8.80
CA LEU A 260 0.12 -13.02 -7.40
C LEU A 260 1.52 -13.63 -7.21
N PRO A 261 2.54 -12.82 -6.86
CA PRO A 261 3.94 -13.28 -6.85
C PRO A 261 4.28 -14.20 -5.66
N GLY A 262 3.37 -14.36 -4.68
CA GLY A 262 3.68 -15.09 -3.45
C GLY A 262 4.86 -14.45 -2.69
N PRO A 263 5.79 -15.25 -2.13
CA PRO A 263 6.96 -14.75 -1.42
C PRO A 263 8.12 -14.28 -2.32
N PHE A 264 8.05 -14.48 -3.63
CA PHE A 264 9.16 -14.33 -4.58
C PHE A 264 9.22 -12.92 -5.15
N MET A 265 9.97 -12.06 -4.45
CA MET A 265 10.03 -10.61 -4.71
C MET A 265 11.41 -10.13 -5.18
N ASP A 266 12.33 -11.05 -5.51
CA ASP A 266 13.61 -10.72 -6.13
C ASP A 266 13.44 -10.38 -7.62
N GLY A 267 14.44 -9.68 -8.20
CA GLY A 267 14.35 -9.17 -9.57
C GLY A 267 14.16 -10.26 -10.62
N LYS A 268 14.80 -11.43 -10.43
CA LYS A 268 14.67 -12.57 -11.34
C LYS A 268 13.27 -13.17 -11.31
N SER A 269 12.72 -13.39 -10.12
CA SER A 269 11.40 -13.99 -9.94
C SER A 269 10.30 -13.08 -10.50
N ILE A 270 10.42 -11.76 -10.27
CA ILE A 270 9.49 -10.77 -10.83
C ILE A 270 9.60 -10.73 -12.36
N TYR A 271 10.81 -10.72 -12.91
CA TYR A 271 11.03 -10.75 -14.35
C TYR A 271 10.46 -12.02 -14.98
N ASP A 272 10.72 -13.19 -14.40
CA ASP A 272 10.28 -14.47 -14.92
C ASP A 272 8.75 -14.54 -15.02
N ILE A 273 8.02 -14.08 -13.97
CA ILE A 273 6.56 -14.08 -13.97
C ILE A 273 5.97 -13.03 -14.93
N ILE A 274 6.59 -11.84 -15.07
CA ILE A 274 6.21 -10.85 -16.08
C ILE A 274 6.27 -11.48 -17.48
N ARG A 275 7.35 -12.16 -17.78
CA ARG A 275 7.58 -12.80 -19.09
C ARG A 275 6.65 -13.98 -19.34
N ALA A 276 6.51 -14.86 -18.36
CA ALA A 276 5.68 -16.05 -18.48
C ALA A 276 4.20 -15.72 -18.68
N GLU A 277 3.71 -14.70 -17.99
CA GLU A 277 2.29 -14.34 -17.95
C GLU A 277 1.92 -13.15 -18.83
N ASN A 278 2.91 -12.58 -19.56
CA ASN A 278 2.74 -11.38 -20.37
C ASN A 278 2.06 -10.24 -19.57
N CYS A 279 2.57 -9.97 -18.37
CA CYS A 279 2.03 -8.91 -17.55
C CYS A 279 2.18 -7.57 -18.27
N ASN A 280 1.09 -6.81 -18.37
CA ASN A 280 1.10 -5.48 -18.98
C ASN A 280 1.00 -4.36 -17.96
N LYS A 281 0.55 -4.66 -16.74
CA LYS A 281 0.45 -3.70 -15.63
C LYS A 281 0.98 -4.30 -14.33
N THR A 282 1.59 -3.45 -13.49
CA THR A 282 1.99 -3.82 -12.14
C THR A 282 1.97 -2.63 -11.20
N CYS A 283 1.96 -2.90 -9.90
CA CYS A 283 2.09 -1.86 -8.88
C CYS A 283 3.08 -2.29 -7.80
N ALA A 284 3.90 -1.35 -7.34
CA ALA A 284 4.92 -1.64 -6.33
C ALA A 284 5.33 -0.37 -5.55
N VAL A 285 6.18 -0.59 -4.55
CA VAL A 285 6.96 0.48 -3.90
C VAL A 285 8.30 0.66 -4.63
N PRO A 286 8.95 1.84 -4.53
CA PRO A 286 10.21 2.10 -5.25
C PRO A 286 11.30 1.07 -5.01
N THR A 287 11.47 0.57 -3.78
CA THR A 287 12.49 -0.42 -3.44
C THR A 287 12.40 -1.71 -4.26
N VAL A 288 11.20 -2.18 -4.53
CA VAL A 288 10.99 -3.39 -5.36
C VAL A 288 11.27 -3.09 -6.84
N MET A 289 10.90 -1.89 -7.29
CA MET A 289 11.19 -1.46 -8.68
C MET A 289 12.69 -1.23 -8.91
N THR A 290 13.44 -0.80 -7.88
CA THR A 290 14.92 -0.74 -7.95
C THR A 290 15.50 -2.15 -8.19
N ILE A 291 15.05 -3.14 -7.41
CA ILE A 291 15.51 -4.54 -7.58
C ILE A 291 15.19 -5.07 -9.00
N LEU A 292 14.02 -4.73 -9.53
CA LEU A 292 13.66 -5.15 -10.89
C LEU A 292 14.53 -4.46 -11.94
N ILE A 293 14.65 -3.13 -11.89
CA ILE A 293 15.39 -2.37 -12.91
C ILE A 293 16.89 -2.71 -12.91
N ASP A 294 17.49 -2.91 -11.73
CA ASP A 294 18.87 -3.36 -11.61
C ASP A 294 19.05 -4.76 -12.26
N HIS A 295 18.11 -5.69 -11.98
CA HIS A 295 18.15 -7.03 -12.62
C HIS A 295 18.02 -6.98 -14.15
N LEU A 296 17.16 -6.10 -14.66
CA LEU A 296 16.98 -5.90 -16.10
C LEU A 296 18.25 -5.35 -16.75
N ASP A 297 18.84 -4.32 -16.14
CA ASP A 297 20.05 -3.67 -16.63
C ASP A 297 21.26 -4.61 -16.60
N ASP A 298 21.50 -5.30 -15.49
CA ASP A 298 22.65 -6.22 -15.29
C ASP A 298 22.63 -7.38 -16.27
N ASN A 299 21.45 -7.84 -16.66
CA ASN A 299 21.30 -8.98 -17.55
C ASN A 299 20.89 -8.59 -18.99
N SER A 300 20.83 -7.29 -19.31
CA SER A 300 20.39 -6.77 -20.62
C SER A 300 19.04 -7.35 -21.07
N LEU A 301 18.08 -7.41 -20.14
CA LEU A 301 16.76 -7.99 -20.34
C LEU A 301 15.75 -6.91 -20.74
N GLN A 302 14.62 -7.34 -21.35
CA GLN A 302 13.51 -6.47 -21.76
C GLN A 302 12.16 -7.04 -21.29
N ILE A 303 11.21 -6.15 -21.04
CA ILE A 303 9.85 -6.47 -20.60
C ILE A 303 8.78 -5.91 -21.57
N PRO A 304 8.77 -6.36 -22.84
CA PRO A 304 7.98 -5.73 -23.90
C PRO A 304 6.46 -5.87 -23.73
N SER A 305 5.99 -6.72 -22.82
CA SER A 305 4.57 -6.82 -22.46
C SER A 305 4.12 -5.74 -21.48
N MET A 306 5.06 -5.21 -20.66
CA MET A 306 4.75 -4.21 -19.64
C MET A 306 4.49 -2.86 -20.30
N SER A 307 3.34 -2.27 -20.07
CA SER A 307 2.98 -0.93 -20.56
C SER A 307 2.98 0.11 -19.45
N GLU A 308 2.56 -0.26 -18.25
CA GLU A 308 2.40 0.67 -17.14
C GLU A 308 2.85 0.10 -15.80
N ILE A 309 3.55 0.92 -15.03
CA ILE A 309 3.95 0.63 -13.65
C ILE A 309 3.40 1.72 -12.73
N TYR A 310 2.66 1.30 -11.71
CA TYR A 310 2.11 2.19 -10.69
C TYR A 310 2.99 2.13 -9.44
N ILE A 311 3.63 3.24 -9.10
CA ILE A 311 4.58 3.31 -7.98
C ILE A 311 4.08 4.30 -6.95
N GLY A 312 4.10 3.89 -5.68
CA GLY A 312 3.67 4.74 -4.58
C GLY A 312 4.16 4.23 -3.22
N GLY A 313 3.62 4.82 -2.16
CA GLY A 313 4.00 4.46 -0.79
C GLY A 313 5.21 5.23 -0.26
N SER A 314 6.12 5.69 -1.12
CA SER A 314 7.17 6.65 -0.85
C SER A 314 7.45 7.47 -2.12
N ALA A 315 8.29 8.48 -2.02
CA ALA A 315 8.71 9.27 -3.18
C ALA A 315 9.42 8.38 -4.22
N VAL A 316 9.14 8.62 -5.49
CA VAL A 316 9.74 7.89 -6.61
C VAL A 316 10.87 8.75 -7.17
N PRO A 317 12.11 8.26 -7.19
CA PRO A 317 13.23 9.00 -7.77
C PRO A 317 12.99 9.31 -9.26
N GLN A 318 13.34 10.53 -9.69
CA GLN A 318 13.25 10.94 -11.08
C GLN A 318 13.99 9.97 -12.01
N SER A 319 15.19 9.57 -11.63
CA SER A 319 16.01 8.61 -12.38
C SER A 319 15.34 7.26 -12.63
N MET A 320 14.48 6.81 -11.71
CA MET A 320 13.69 5.58 -11.88
C MET A 320 12.60 5.76 -12.94
N ILE A 321 11.88 6.89 -12.90
CA ILE A 321 10.85 7.22 -13.91
C ILE A 321 11.49 7.30 -15.29
N GLU A 322 12.56 8.09 -15.43
CA GLU A 322 13.31 8.21 -16.67
C GLU A 322 13.84 6.88 -17.17
N GLY A 323 14.34 6.04 -16.25
CA GLY A 323 14.88 4.72 -16.57
C GLY A 323 13.84 3.79 -17.19
N PHE A 324 12.67 3.67 -16.60
CA PHE A 324 11.58 2.85 -17.15
C PHE A 324 11.06 3.41 -18.48
N GLU A 325 10.82 4.71 -18.57
CA GLU A 325 10.30 5.31 -19.81
C GLU A 325 11.31 5.24 -20.96
N THR A 326 12.61 5.51 -20.74
CA THR A 326 13.59 5.61 -21.83
C THR A 326 14.22 4.28 -22.24
N ARG A 327 14.42 3.34 -21.31
CA ARG A 327 15.09 2.06 -21.58
C ARG A 327 14.14 0.92 -21.86
N TYR A 328 12.94 0.98 -21.32
CA TYR A 328 11.99 -0.14 -21.36
C TYR A 328 10.67 0.21 -22.05
N ASP A 329 10.44 1.49 -22.42
CA ASP A 329 9.19 1.98 -23.02
C ASP A 329 7.97 1.70 -22.13
N VAL A 330 8.11 1.94 -20.82
CA VAL A 330 7.09 1.67 -19.80
C VAL A 330 6.70 2.98 -19.12
N ASP A 331 5.42 3.31 -19.14
CA ASP A 331 4.88 4.47 -18.44
C ASP A 331 4.90 4.26 -16.93
N VAL A 332 5.45 5.25 -16.19
CA VAL A 332 5.45 5.23 -14.73
C VAL A 332 4.41 6.19 -14.18
N ASN A 333 3.44 5.66 -13.45
CA ASN A 333 2.39 6.41 -12.78
C ASN A 333 2.69 6.51 -11.28
N HIS A 334 3.17 7.69 -10.85
CA HIS A 334 3.45 7.96 -9.44
C HIS A 334 2.16 8.26 -8.69
N GLY A 335 1.94 7.61 -7.55
CA GLY A 335 0.73 7.76 -6.75
C GLY A 335 0.97 8.02 -5.27
N TRP A 336 -0.07 8.54 -4.63
CA TRP A 336 -0.13 8.74 -3.18
C TRP A 336 -1.36 8.09 -2.59
N GLY A 337 -1.20 7.58 -1.40
CA GLY A 337 -2.27 7.02 -0.59
C GLY A 337 -1.81 6.70 0.82
N MET A 338 -2.75 6.36 1.66
CA MET A 338 -2.50 5.98 3.05
C MET A 338 -3.58 5.00 3.51
N THR A 339 -3.34 4.30 4.62
CA THR A 339 -4.30 3.32 5.15
C THR A 339 -5.70 3.91 5.31
N GLU A 340 -5.79 5.18 5.70
CA GLU A 340 -7.03 5.90 5.98
C GLU A 340 -7.92 6.20 4.76
N LEU A 341 -7.42 5.97 3.53
CA LEU A 341 -8.18 6.19 2.30
C LEU A 341 -7.78 5.25 1.15
N VAL A 342 -6.79 4.39 1.35
CA VAL A 342 -6.14 3.45 0.42
C VAL A 342 -5.35 4.20 -0.67
N VAL A 343 -5.89 4.42 -1.87
CA VAL A 343 -5.27 5.22 -2.94
C VAL A 343 -6.00 6.54 -3.08
N GLY A 344 -5.28 7.64 -3.00
CA GLY A 344 -5.80 9.01 -3.15
C GLY A 344 -5.63 9.58 -4.55
N THR A 345 -4.41 9.52 -5.07
CA THR A 345 -4.02 10.15 -6.32
C THR A 345 -3.15 9.25 -7.17
N PHE A 346 -3.18 9.47 -8.49
CA PHE A 346 -2.17 9.00 -9.42
C PHE A 346 -1.84 10.07 -10.45
N ASN A 347 -0.64 9.99 -10.98
CA ASN A 347 -0.14 10.82 -12.07
C ASN A 347 -0.37 10.09 -13.41
N SER A 348 -1.62 10.08 -13.87
CA SER A 348 -1.96 9.54 -15.18
C SER A 348 -1.61 10.50 -16.31
N SER A 349 -1.41 9.97 -17.52
CA SER A 349 -1.15 10.76 -18.72
C SER A 349 -2.37 11.60 -19.11
N LEU A 350 -2.21 12.92 -19.13
CA LEU A 350 -3.26 13.86 -19.53
C LEU A 350 -2.90 14.53 -20.87
N PRO A 351 -3.90 14.92 -21.69
CA PRO A 351 -3.67 15.44 -23.03
C PRO A 351 -2.67 16.61 -23.13
N PHE A 352 -2.59 17.48 -22.13
CA PHE A 352 -1.62 18.56 -22.14
C PHE A 352 -0.15 18.07 -22.05
N MET A 353 0.07 16.85 -21.55
CA MET A 353 1.41 16.29 -21.42
C MET A 353 2.00 15.89 -22.78
N ASP A 354 1.16 15.68 -23.78
CA ASP A 354 1.58 15.41 -25.16
C ASP A 354 2.27 16.63 -25.82
N GLU A 355 1.96 17.84 -25.33
CA GLU A 355 2.56 19.10 -25.79
C GLU A 355 3.89 19.43 -25.10
N LEU A 356 4.25 18.68 -24.03
CA LEU A 356 5.45 18.90 -23.24
C LEU A 356 6.67 18.20 -23.87
N ASN A 357 7.83 18.86 -23.76
CA ASN A 357 9.08 18.15 -24.03
C ASN A 357 9.36 17.11 -22.92
N PHE A 358 10.34 16.22 -23.15
CA PHE A 358 10.66 15.12 -22.25
C PHE A 358 10.91 15.60 -20.80
N GLU A 359 11.80 16.60 -20.62
CA GLU A 359 12.14 17.12 -19.30
C GLU A 359 10.92 17.69 -18.54
N GLN A 360 10.07 18.43 -19.25
CA GLN A 360 8.85 18.99 -18.67
C GLN A 360 7.85 17.89 -18.27
N ARG A 361 7.73 16.85 -19.11
CA ARG A 361 6.86 15.70 -18.82
C ARG A 361 7.35 14.94 -17.59
N ILE A 362 8.65 14.68 -17.47
CA ILE A 362 9.24 14.03 -16.29
C ILE A 362 8.98 14.83 -15.02
N LYS A 363 9.12 16.14 -15.04
CA LYS A 363 8.77 16.99 -13.87
C LYS A 363 7.31 16.85 -13.43
N VAL A 364 6.39 16.66 -14.38
CA VAL A 364 5.00 16.34 -14.03
C VAL A 364 4.89 14.93 -13.45
N ARG A 365 5.56 13.94 -14.07
CA ARG A 365 5.55 12.54 -13.64
C ARG A 365 6.11 12.34 -12.23
N CYS A 366 7.01 13.18 -11.77
CA CYS A 366 7.54 13.13 -10.39
C CYS A 366 6.51 13.54 -9.32
N LYS A 367 5.42 14.23 -9.69
CA LYS A 367 4.35 14.57 -8.74
C LYS A 367 3.47 13.35 -8.45
N GLN A 368 2.81 13.32 -7.27
CA GLN A 368 1.92 12.22 -6.88
C GLN A 368 0.54 12.27 -7.54
N GLY A 369 0.35 13.19 -8.47
CA GLY A 369 -0.81 13.25 -9.36
C GLY A 369 -2.02 13.99 -8.81
N ARG A 370 -3.19 13.65 -9.34
CA ARG A 370 -4.47 14.31 -9.10
C ARG A 370 -5.40 13.43 -8.28
N PRO A 371 -6.35 14.03 -7.53
CA PRO A 371 -7.32 13.25 -6.76
C PRO A 371 -8.22 12.45 -7.70
N ALA A 372 -8.46 11.19 -7.33
CA ALA A 372 -9.49 10.40 -7.94
C ALA A 372 -10.89 10.99 -7.65
N PHE A 373 -11.88 10.71 -8.51
CA PHE A 373 -13.26 11.11 -8.27
C PHE A 373 -13.72 10.75 -6.85
N GLY A 374 -14.43 11.68 -6.20
CA GLY A 374 -14.90 11.50 -4.82
C GLY A 374 -13.86 11.76 -3.73
N LEU A 375 -12.66 12.23 -4.08
CA LEU A 375 -11.70 12.75 -3.13
C LEU A 375 -11.55 14.26 -3.32
N GLU A 376 -11.86 15.02 -2.29
CA GLU A 376 -11.55 16.45 -2.21
C GLU A 376 -10.20 16.63 -1.51
N MET A 377 -9.41 17.59 -1.97
CA MET A 377 -8.11 17.94 -1.38
C MET A 377 -7.98 19.46 -1.24
N LYS A 378 -7.36 19.90 -0.16
CA LYS A 378 -6.89 21.28 0.02
C LYS A 378 -5.57 21.29 0.80
N ILE A 379 -4.83 22.38 0.68
CA ILE A 379 -3.68 22.66 1.55
C ILE A 379 -4.04 23.83 2.46
N VAL A 380 -3.59 23.75 3.72
CA VAL A 380 -3.87 24.78 4.73
C VAL A 380 -2.59 25.19 5.47
N ASP A 381 -2.57 26.44 5.93
CA ASP A 381 -1.53 26.95 6.83
C ASP A 381 -1.68 26.37 8.26
N ASP A 382 -0.84 26.83 9.19
CA ASP A 382 -0.89 26.40 10.59
C ASP A 382 -2.13 26.88 11.34
N GLU A 383 -2.76 27.96 10.87
CA GLU A 383 -4.01 28.52 11.39
C GLU A 383 -5.26 27.83 10.78
N GLY A 384 -5.08 26.96 9.78
CA GLY A 384 -6.16 26.24 9.10
C GLY A 384 -6.77 26.98 7.90
N ASN A 385 -6.21 28.13 7.48
CA ASN A 385 -6.68 28.85 6.30
C ASN A 385 -6.26 28.13 5.02
N SER A 386 -7.15 28.10 4.02
CA SER A 386 -6.84 27.49 2.74
C SER A 386 -5.79 28.28 1.97
N LEU A 387 -4.79 27.60 1.44
CA LEU A 387 -3.73 28.14 0.61
C LEU A 387 -4.05 28.02 -0.89
N PRO A 388 -3.47 28.88 -1.75
CA PRO A 388 -3.72 28.83 -3.19
C PRO A 388 -3.10 27.59 -3.84
N HIS A 389 -3.79 27.04 -4.85
CA HIS A 389 -3.29 25.96 -5.69
C HIS A 389 -2.45 26.55 -6.84
N ASP A 390 -1.27 27.07 -6.54
CA ASP A 390 -0.36 27.71 -7.51
C ASP A 390 0.91 26.91 -7.82
N GLY A 391 1.09 25.78 -7.09
CA GLY A 391 2.27 24.92 -7.19
C GLY A 391 3.48 25.45 -6.41
N VAL A 392 3.32 26.54 -5.65
CA VAL A 392 4.38 27.19 -4.86
C VAL A 392 4.02 27.20 -3.39
N ALA A 393 2.79 27.62 -3.05
CA ALA A 393 2.30 27.57 -1.68
C ALA A 393 2.22 26.10 -1.22
N PHE A 394 2.81 25.82 -0.09
CA PHE A 394 2.80 24.50 0.54
C PHE A 394 2.17 24.57 1.93
N GLY A 395 1.49 23.51 2.32
CA GLY A 395 0.79 23.45 3.60
C GLY A 395 0.34 22.04 3.94
N LYS A 396 -0.31 21.89 5.10
CA LYS A 396 -0.87 20.60 5.54
C LYS A 396 -1.91 20.12 4.53
N LEU A 397 -1.73 18.89 4.06
CA LEU A 397 -2.67 18.25 3.12
C LEU A 397 -3.90 17.75 3.89
N MET A 398 -5.05 18.33 3.57
CA MET A 398 -6.35 17.93 4.08
C MET A 398 -7.16 17.21 3.02
N VAL A 399 -7.82 16.12 3.38
CA VAL A 399 -8.65 15.34 2.45
C VAL A 399 -10.05 15.10 3.00
N ARG A 400 -11.02 14.93 2.09
CA ARG A 400 -12.41 14.62 2.41
C ARG A 400 -13.05 13.77 1.32
N GLY A 401 -13.91 12.83 1.70
CA GLY A 401 -14.66 12.02 0.72
C GLY A 401 -15.22 10.73 1.29
N PRO A 402 -16.10 10.03 0.56
CA PRO A 402 -16.84 8.85 1.05
C PRO A 402 -15.97 7.61 1.31
N ARG A 403 -14.71 7.63 0.95
CA ARG A 403 -13.72 6.57 1.20
C ARG A 403 -12.59 6.99 2.15
N VAL A 404 -12.67 8.20 2.71
CA VAL A 404 -11.76 8.69 3.74
C VAL A 404 -12.30 8.25 5.10
N ILE A 405 -11.40 7.88 6.01
CA ILE A 405 -11.75 7.50 7.38
C ILE A 405 -12.54 8.61 8.09
N GLU A 406 -13.56 8.21 8.85
CA GLU A 406 -14.25 9.10 9.79
C GLU A 406 -13.67 9.01 11.20
N ARG A 407 -13.30 7.77 11.61
CA ARG A 407 -12.85 7.46 12.96
C ARG A 407 -12.06 6.15 12.97
N TYR A 408 -10.99 6.11 13.75
CA TYR A 408 -10.23 4.88 13.93
C TYR A 408 -11.02 3.84 14.74
N TYR A 409 -10.74 2.58 14.47
CA TYR A 409 -11.37 1.45 15.14
C TYR A 409 -11.23 1.58 16.66
N ARG A 410 -12.36 1.50 17.38
CA ARG A 410 -12.49 1.69 18.84
C ARG A 410 -12.10 3.06 19.38
N ALA A 411 -11.74 4.01 18.57
CA ALA A 411 -11.59 5.38 19.03
C ALA A 411 -12.97 5.99 19.36
N LYS A 412 -13.02 6.87 20.36
CA LYS A 412 -14.25 7.57 20.75
C LYS A 412 -14.47 8.83 19.91
N GLU A 413 -13.39 9.47 19.51
CA GLU A 413 -13.40 10.76 18.83
C GLU A 413 -13.32 10.57 17.31
N SER A 414 -13.91 11.49 16.56
CA SER A 414 -13.73 11.62 15.13
C SER A 414 -12.28 11.94 14.79
N ALA A 415 -11.79 11.44 13.65
CA ALA A 415 -10.50 11.84 13.10
C ALA A 415 -10.62 13.06 12.18
N LEU A 416 -11.85 13.58 11.98
CA LEU A 416 -12.15 14.71 11.12
C LEU A 416 -12.25 16.00 11.95
N ASP A 417 -11.92 17.12 11.31
CA ASP A 417 -12.20 18.44 11.85
C ASP A 417 -13.71 18.78 11.81
N SER A 418 -14.07 19.99 12.26
CA SER A 418 -15.46 20.45 12.30
C SER A 418 -16.13 20.61 10.93
N GLU A 419 -15.35 20.66 9.85
CA GLU A 419 -15.83 20.75 8.46
C GLU A 419 -15.80 19.40 7.72
N GLY A 420 -15.40 18.32 8.41
CA GLY A 420 -15.31 16.98 7.86
C GLY A 420 -14.01 16.69 7.08
N TRP A 421 -12.94 17.46 7.29
CA TRP A 421 -11.64 17.21 6.70
C TRP A 421 -10.76 16.35 7.61
N PHE A 422 -10.02 15.45 6.98
CA PHE A 422 -9.01 14.61 7.62
C PHE A 422 -7.62 15.21 7.37
N ASP A 423 -6.85 15.42 8.44
CA ASP A 423 -5.44 15.82 8.37
C ASP A 423 -4.59 14.57 8.07
N THR A 424 -3.94 14.54 6.92
CA THR A 424 -3.12 13.41 6.48
C THR A 424 -1.77 13.32 7.18
N GLY A 425 -1.34 14.41 7.79
CA GLY A 425 0.02 14.58 8.32
C GLY A 425 1.10 14.73 7.25
N ASP A 426 0.71 14.87 5.98
CA ASP A 426 1.61 15.22 4.88
C ASP A 426 1.58 16.72 4.62
N VAL A 427 2.70 17.27 4.16
CA VAL A 427 2.81 18.66 3.66
C VAL A 427 3.00 18.58 2.15
N SER A 428 2.24 19.38 1.42
CA SER A 428 2.23 19.32 -0.04
C SER A 428 2.00 20.67 -0.69
N THR A 429 2.34 20.77 -1.98
CA THR A 429 1.84 21.80 -2.89
C THR A 429 0.73 21.21 -3.74
N ILE A 430 -0.16 22.06 -4.28
CA ILE A 430 -1.11 21.68 -5.33
C ILE A 430 -1.00 22.73 -6.43
N ASP A 431 -0.82 22.32 -7.66
CA ASP A 431 -0.74 23.27 -8.78
C ASP A 431 -2.12 23.59 -9.39
N LYS A 432 -2.15 24.56 -10.31
CA LYS A 432 -3.38 25.03 -10.97
C LYS A 432 -4.11 23.95 -11.80
N ARG A 433 -3.45 22.83 -12.11
CA ARG A 433 -4.04 21.67 -12.79
C ARG A 433 -4.49 20.59 -11.80
N GLY A 434 -4.29 20.82 -10.50
CA GLY A 434 -4.65 19.91 -9.43
C GLY A 434 -3.61 18.81 -9.13
N PHE A 435 -2.41 18.90 -9.73
CA PHE A 435 -1.34 17.96 -9.38
C PHE A 435 -0.79 18.30 -8.00
N MET A 436 -0.89 17.32 -7.12
CA MET A 436 -0.33 17.37 -5.77
C MET A 436 1.12 16.88 -5.81
N GLN A 437 1.97 17.55 -5.08
CA GLN A 437 3.35 17.12 -4.82
C GLN A 437 3.60 17.16 -3.32
N ILE A 438 3.91 16.01 -2.73
CA ILE A 438 4.35 15.94 -1.32
C ILE A 438 5.73 16.57 -1.25
N THR A 439 5.86 17.57 -0.39
CA THR A 439 7.14 18.20 -0.08
C THR A 439 7.79 17.51 1.11
N ASP A 440 6.99 17.09 2.11
CA ASP A 440 7.50 16.31 3.26
C ASP A 440 6.35 15.73 4.11
N ARG A 441 6.72 14.99 5.15
CA ARG A 441 5.87 14.75 6.31
C ARG A 441 5.95 15.93 7.27
N ALA A 442 4.84 16.34 7.88
CA ALA A 442 4.84 17.44 8.84
C ALA A 442 5.86 17.29 9.99
N LYS A 443 6.20 16.04 10.35
CA LYS A 443 7.21 15.70 11.36
C LYS A 443 8.64 15.57 10.83
N ASP A 444 8.82 15.52 9.50
CA ASP A 444 10.11 15.27 8.84
C ASP A 444 10.66 16.53 8.17
N ILE A 445 9.81 17.53 7.98
CA ILE A 445 10.18 18.82 7.43
C ILE A 445 11.25 19.48 8.33
N ILE A 446 12.30 19.99 7.70
CA ILE A 446 13.45 20.56 8.43
C ILE A 446 13.22 22.07 8.58
N LYS A 447 13.15 22.53 9.82
CA LYS A 447 12.91 23.95 10.14
C LYS A 447 14.24 24.66 10.38
N SER A 448 14.75 25.34 9.38
CA SER A 448 16.06 25.99 9.41
C SER A 448 15.92 27.51 9.37
N GLY A 449 16.13 28.18 10.51
CA GLY A 449 16.12 29.63 10.58
C GLY A 449 14.79 30.29 10.17
N GLY A 450 13.67 29.62 10.44
CA GLY A 450 12.33 30.08 10.06
C GLY A 450 11.89 29.69 8.66
N GLU A 451 12.76 29.07 7.87
CA GLU A 451 12.46 28.54 6.54
C GLU A 451 12.31 27.01 6.60
N TRP A 452 11.54 26.46 5.69
CA TRP A 452 11.29 25.02 5.61
C TRP A 452 12.10 24.40 4.49
N ILE A 453 12.78 23.28 4.79
CA ILE A 453 13.55 22.50 3.82
C ILE A 453 12.90 21.12 3.69
N SER A 454 12.59 20.75 2.45
CA SER A 454 12.08 19.41 2.14
C SER A 454 13.19 18.37 2.29
N SER A 455 13.00 17.43 3.22
CA SER A 455 13.90 16.30 3.34
C SER A 455 13.80 15.35 2.15
N VAL A 456 12.60 15.20 1.59
CA VAL A 456 12.31 14.32 0.45
C VAL A 456 12.99 14.80 -0.83
N ASP A 457 12.99 16.10 -1.11
CA ASP A 457 13.63 16.63 -2.32
C ASP A 457 15.15 16.41 -2.30
N ILE A 458 15.78 16.63 -1.13
CA ILE A 458 17.20 16.35 -0.92
C ILE A 458 17.51 14.86 -1.09
N GLU A 459 16.67 13.97 -0.53
CA GLU A 459 16.81 12.51 -0.68
C GLU A 459 16.75 12.07 -2.14
N ASN A 460 15.77 12.58 -2.88
CA ASN A 460 15.58 12.25 -4.29
C ASN A 460 16.77 12.69 -5.14
N THR A 461 17.30 13.90 -4.90
CA THR A 461 18.47 14.41 -5.60
C THR A 461 19.71 13.58 -5.24
N ALA A 462 19.89 13.24 -3.95
CA ALA A 462 21.01 12.43 -3.50
C ALA A 462 21.02 11.02 -4.11
N VAL A 463 19.86 10.37 -4.23
CA VAL A 463 19.72 9.05 -4.87
C VAL A 463 19.95 9.13 -6.39
N GLY A 464 19.87 10.32 -7.00
CA GLY A 464 20.32 10.55 -8.38
C GLY A 464 21.82 10.39 -8.59
N HIS A 465 22.64 10.37 -7.54
CA HIS A 465 24.06 10.06 -7.64
C HIS A 465 24.28 8.58 -8.01
N PRO A 466 25.09 8.24 -9.06
CA PRO A 466 25.22 6.88 -9.58
C PRO A 466 25.71 5.85 -8.55
N GLU A 467 26.43 6.27 -7.53
CA GLU A 467 27.02 5.42 -6.49
C GLU A 467 26.25 5.41 -5.17
N VAL A 468 25.11 6.12 -5.06
CA VAL A 468 24.21 6.11 -3.89
C VAL A 468 23.07 5.14 -4.11
N GLN A 469 22.89 4.21 -3.18
CA GLN A 469 21.81 3.23 -3.24
C GLN A 469 20.51 3.78 -2.66
N ILE A 470 20.58 4.40 -1.47
CA ILE A 470 19.45 4.94 -0.73
C ILE A 470 19.93 6.07 0.17
N ALA A 471 19.11 7.09 0.34
CA ALA A 471 19.42 8.23 1.20
C ALA A 471 18.22 8.64 2.06
N ALA A 472 18.52 9.17 3.26
CA ALA A 472 17.57 9.78 4.18
C ALA A 472 18.11 11.14 4.63
N CYS A 473 17.32 12.20 4.58
CA CYS A 473 17.68 13.51 5.08
C CYS A 473 16.93 13.81 6.39
N LEU A 474 17.64 14.28 7.38
CA LEU A 474 17.13 14.53 8.72
C LEU A 474 17.37 15.99 9.11
N GLY A 475 16.38 16.61 9.78
CA GLY A 475 16.64 17.81 10.59
C GLY A 475 17.34 17.41 11.87
N VAL A 476 18.57 17.89 12.06
CA VAL A 476 19.34 17.72 13.30
C VAL A 476 19.53 19.07 13.98
N LYS A 477 19.61 19.07 15.31
CA LYS A 477 19.74 20.31 16.09
C LYS A 477 20.98 21.11 15.70
N HIS A 478 20.81 22.42 15.61
CA HIS A 478 21.88 23.35 15.28
C HIS A 478 21.79 24.62 16.14
N VAL A 479 22.92 25.06 16.67
CA VAL A 479 23.00 26.19 17.65
C VAL A 479 22.37 27.49 17.12
N LYS A 480 22.49 27.77 15.82
CA LYS A 480 22.06 29.03 15.20
C LYS A 480 20.73 28.94 14.48
N TRP A 481 20.41 27.79 13.88
CA TRP A 481 19.35 27.65 12.87
C TRP A 481 18.17 26.78 13.31
N GLU A 482 18.08 26.40 14.59
CA GLU A 482 17.17 25.41 15.16
C GLU A 482 17.51 24.00 14.64
N GLU A 483 17.33 23.78 13.35
CA GLU A 483 17.70 22.55 12.66
C GLU A 483 18.51 22.83 11.39
N ARG A 484 19.33 21.86 11.03
CA ARG A 484 20.01 21.82 9.74
C ARG A 484 19.90 20.44 9.11
N PRO A 485 19.87 20.36 7.76
CA PRO A 485 19.84 19.08 7.08
C PRO A 485 21.13 18.27 7.31
N LEU A 486 20.96 17.00 7.65
CA LEU A 486 22.00 15.97 7.67
C LEU A 486 21.60 14.85 6.74
N LEU A 487 22.44 14.53 5.74
CA LEU A 487 22.17 13.43 4.82
C LEU A 487 22.79 12.14 5.34
N ILE A 488 21.96 11.08 5.44
CA ILE A 488 22.41 9.73 5.74
C ILE A 488 22.32 8.91 4.45
N ALA A 489 23.39 8.28 4.01
CA ALA A 489 23.41 7.56 2.74
C ALA A 489 23.99 6.15 2.88
N VAL A 490 23.47 5.21 2.07
CA VAL A 490 24.02 3.89 1.84
C VAL A 490 24.63 3.87 0.44
N LYS A 491 25.87 3.41 0.34
CA LYS A 491 26.60 3.29 -0.93
C LYS A 491 26.12 2.07 -1.72
N LYS A 492 26.18 2.13 -3.05
CA LYS A 492 26.03 0.92 -3.87
C LYS A 492 27.22 -0.02 -3.64
N GLU A 493 27.00 -1.29 -3.81
CA GLU A 493 28.05 -2.32 -3.63
C GLU A 493 29.24 -2.05 -4.55
N GLY A 494 30.44 -2.10 -3.97
CA GLY A 494 31.68 -1.84 -4.69
C GLY A 494 31.99 -0.37 -5.01
N CYS A 495 31.14 0.58 -4.59
CA CYS A 495 31.31 2.01 -4.82
C CYS A 495 31.82 2.74 -3.56
N ASP A 496 32.49 3.90 -3.76
CA ASP A 496 32.98 4.74 -2.65
C ASP A 496 32.84 6.24 -2.98
N PRO A 497 31.57 6.75 -3.07
CA PRO A 497 31.33 8.14 -3.36
C PRO A 497 31.90 9.05 -2.26
N SER A 498 32.42 10.19 -2.66
CA SER A 498 32.83 11.21 -1.71
C SER A 498 31.64 12.02 -1.21
N LYS A 499 31.68 12.53 0.02
CA LYS A 499 30.68 13.49 0.52
C LYS A 499 30.53 14.69 -0.43
N ALA A 500 31.63 15.19 -0.95
CA ALA A 500 31.66 16.34 -1.85
C ALA A 500 30.90 16.05 -3.15
N SER A 501 31.08 14.89 -3.78
CA SER A 501 30.39 14.56 -5.03
C SER A 501 28.87 14.48 -4.87
N ILE A 502 28.40 14.01 -3.72
CA ILE A 502 26.95 13.97 -3.40
C ILE A 502 26.42 15.39 -3.16
N LEU A 503 27.16 16.21 -2.38
CA LEU A 503 26.77 17.61 -2.13
C LEU A 503 26.80 18.45 -3.41
N ASP A 504 27.71 18.17 -4.34
CA ASP A 504 27.79 18.86 -5.64
C ASP A 504 26.53 18.61 -6.48
N ILE A 505 26.03 17.36 -6.53
CA ILE A 505 24.77 17.05 -7.20
C ILE A 505 23.61 17.77 -6.52
N ILE A 506 23.51 17.73 -5.19
CA ILE A 506 22.44 18.41 -4.47
C ILE A 506 22.51 19.92 -4.72
N SER A 507 23.71 20.50 -4.77
CA SER A 507 23.89 21.94 -5.01
C SER A 507 23.51 22.40 -6.41
N SER A 508 23.42 21.51 -7.39
CA SER A 508 22.96 21.83 -8.74
C SER A 508 21.44 22.08 -8.81
N GLU A 509 20.68 21.56 -7.86
CA GLU A 509 19.21 21.64 -7.86
C GLU A 509 18.65 22.45 -6.69
N HIS A 510 19.44 22.63 -5.61
CA HIS A 510 18.97 23.26 -4.38
C HIS A 510 19.76 24.55 -4.05
N ALA A 511 19.07 25.48 -3.39
CA ALA A 511 19.69 26.72 -2.93
C ALA A 511 20.72 26.41 -1.82
N LYS A 512 21.79 27.21 -1.74
CA LYS A 512 22.90 27.01 -0.80
C LYS A 512 22.48 26.81 0.67
N TRP A 513 21.42 27.47 1.09
CA TRP A 513 20.92 27.38 2.46
C TRP A 513 20.14 26.08 2.75
N GLN A 514 19.71 25.36 1.71
CA GLN A 514 19.02 24.09 1.82
C GLN A 514 19.97 22.89 1.85
N LEU A 515 21.25 23.09 1.51
CA LEU A 515 22.21 21.99 1.42
C LEU A 515 22.43 21.33 2.77
N PRO A 516 22.61 19.99 2.81
CA PRO A 516 23.05 19.30 4.01
C PRO A 516 24.40 19.85 4.51
N ASP A 517 24.52 20.02 5.82
CA ASP A 517 25.77 20.46 6.45
C ASP A 517 26.81 19.34 6.45
N ASP A 518 26.39 18.07 6.47
CA ASP A 518 27.26 16.90 6.30
C ASP A 518 26.54 15.70 5.66
N VAL A 519 27.33 14.71 5.25
CA VAL A 519 26.87 13.40 4.73
C VAL A 519 27.48 12.30 5.58
N VAL A 520 26.64 11.44 6.14
CA VAL A 520 27.06 10.27 6.93
C VAL A 520 26.76 9.00 6.16
N PHE A 521 27.76 8.15 5.96
CA PHE A 521 27.56 6.83 5.34
C PHE A 521 27.28 5.78 6.42
N ILE A 522 26.30 4.92 6.13
CA ILE A 522 25.92 3.77 6.95
C ILE A 522 25.86 2.51 6.07
N ASP A 523 26.03 1.34 6.67
CA ASP A 523 26.03 0.08 5.94
C ASP A 523 24.63 -0.35 5.51
N GLU A 524 23.61 -0.07 6.34
CA GLU A 524 22.22 -0.47 6.10
C GLU A 524 21.26 0.63 6.55
N MET A 525 20.28 0.96 5.69
CA MET A 525 19.22 1.92 6.01
C MET A 525 18.11 1.23 6.82
N PRO A 526 17.73 1.77 8.00
CA PRO A 526 16.59 1.22 8.74
C PRO A 526 15.30 1.40 7.94
N LEU A 527 14.56 0.30 7.81
CA LEU A 527 13.29 0.26 7.09
C LEU A 527 12.13 -0.07 8.03
N THR A 528 10.97 0.49 7.74
CA THR A 528 9.71 0.12 8.37
C THR A 528 9.27 -1.27 7.92
N ALA A 529 8.29 -1.85 8.61
CA ALA A 529 7.65 -3.10 8.21
C ALA A 529 7.05 -3.10 6.78
N THR A 530 6.89 -1.93 6.18
CA THR A 530 6.36 -1.75 4.81
C THR A 530 7.45 -1.45 3.78
N GLY A 531 8.74 -1.53 4.17
CA GLY A 531 9.88 -1.26 3.28
C GLY A 531 10.18 0.21 3.03
N LYS A 532 9.56 1.14 3.79
CA LYS A 532 9.87 2.57 3.76
C LYS A 532 11.03 2.89 4.70
N ILE A 533 11.79 3.94 4.42
CA ILE A 533 12.83 4.41 5.35
C ILE A 533 12.20 4.76 6.71
N ASP A 534 12.76 4.17 7.77
CA ASP A 534 12.40 4.53 9.15
C ASP A 534 13.36 5.59 9.69
N LYS A 535 12.96 6.85 9.59
CA LYS A 535 13.76 7.97 10.08
C LYS A 535 13.83 8.06 11.62
N LYS A 536 12.96 7.34 12.36
CA LYS A 536 12.89 7.46 13.83
C LYS A 536 14.19 7.01 14.53
N PRO A 537 14.76 5.82 14.26
CA PRO A 537 16.04 5.43 14.86
C PRO A 537 17.19 6.36 14.45
N LEU A 538 17.17 6.84 13.20
CA LEU A 538 18.19 7.77 12.70
C LEU A 538 18.12 9.11 13.44
N ARG A 539 16.92 9.67 13.65
CA ARG A 539 16.77 10.91 14.42
C ARG A 539 17.30 10.77 15.84
N ILE A 540 16.98 9.68 16.53
CA ILE A 540 17.48 9.43 17.89
C ILE A 540 19.00 9.39 17.90
N LYS A 541 19.60 8.71 16.92
CA LYS A 541 21.04 8.52 16.83
C LYS A 541 21.80 9.81 16.50
N TYR A 542 21.25 10.65 15.63
CA TYR A 542 21.93 11.82 15.07
C TYR A 542 21.36 13.17 15.56
N GLU A 543 20.42 13.19 16.52
CA GLU A 543 19.75 14.40 16.99
C GLU A 543 20.69 15.57 17.30
N ASN A 544 21.84 15.29 17.91
CA ASN A 544 22.82 16.30 18.34
C ASN A 544 24.10 16.30 17.50
N TYR A 545 24.08 15.70 16.30
CA TYR A 545 25.26 15.51 15.46
C TYR A 545 26.02 16.82 15.16
N LEU A 546 25.30 17.92 14.91
CA LEU A 546 25.87 19.24 14.65
C LEU A 546 26.02 20.11 15.92
N MET A 547 25.77 19.54 17.11
CA MET A 547 25.97 20.21 18.40
C MET A 547 27.29 19.85 19.06
N GLU A 548 28.00 18.85 18.54
CA GLU A 548 29.22 18.28 19.11
C GLU A 548 30.51 18.90 18.55
N GLU A 549 30.46 20.06 17.84
CA GLU A 549 31.61 20.83 17.38
C GLU A 549 32.03 21.91 18.37
#